data_c6ea26b554d793f4b7728b978c985b38
#
_entry.id   c6ea26b554d793f4b7728b978c985b38
#
_cell.length_a   1.000
_cell.length_b   1.000
_cell.length_c   1.000
_cell.angle_alpha   90.00
_cell.angle_beta   90.00
_cell.angle_gamma   90.00
#
_symmetry.space_group_name_H-M   'P 1'
#
loop_
_entity.id
_entity.type
_entity.pdbx_description
1 polymer ?
#
loop_
_entity_poly.entity_id
_entity_poly.type
_entity_poly.pdbx_seq_one_letter_code
_entity_poly.pdbx_strand_id
1 'polypeptide(L)'
;MTEPDFLRDTRTSYDAIATVYAERFRDELAARPLDRAMLAGFAELVRAGGAGPVADVGCGPGRVTRYLNDLGLPVFGIDLSPEMIAVARRTYPGLRFEVGSMLALDVPDAALGGVLAWYSVIHVPDERVPEAFAEF
;
A
#
# COMPACT_ATOMS: atom_id res chain seq x y z
N MET A 1 21.33 4.83 13.30
CA MET A 1 20.37 3.88 13.87
C MET A 1 20.22 2.71 12.92
N THR A 2 20.32 1.48 13.44
CA THR A 2 20.24 0.28 12.61
C THR A 2 18.77 -0.03 12.30
N GLU A 3 18.48 -0.42 11.07
CA GLU A 3 17.15 -0.85 10.69
C GLU A 3 16.74 -2.08 11.51
N PRO A 4 15.51 -2.13 12.04
CA PRO A 4 15.00 -3.31 12.75
C PRO A 4 15.03 -4.57 11.88
N ASP A 5 15.40 -5.70 12.47
CA ASP A 5 15.55 -6.96 11.74
C ASP A 5 14.29 -7.40 11.01
N PHE A 6 13.10 -7.21 11.62
CA PHE A 6 11.84 -7.61 10.98
C PHE A 6 11.54 -6.82 9.69
N LEU A 7 11.97 -5.55 9.60
CA LEU A 7 11.81 -4.78 8.37
C LEU A 7 12.70 -5.33 7.27
N ARG A 8 13.95 -5.63 7.61
CA ARG A 8 14.89 -6.24 6.67
C ARG A 8 14.40 -7.60 6.19
N ASP A 9 13.91 -8.44 7.10
CA ASP A 9 13.42 -9.78 6.78
C ASP A 9 12.16 -9.72 5.93
N THR A 10 11.22 -8.84 6.23
CA THR A 10 10.02 -8.60 5.43
C THR A 10 10.40 -8.13 4.03
N ARG A 11 11.29 -7.14 3.91
CA ARG A 11 11.77 -6.64 2.61
C ARG A 11 12.39 -7.75 1.80
N THR A 12 13.32 -8.50 2.37
CA THR A 12 14.04 -9.59 1.70
C THR A 12 13.08 -10.66 1.19
N SER A 13 12.09 -11.04 2.00
CA SER A 13 11.10 -12.03 1.63
C SER A 13 10.26 -11.59 0.42
N TYR A 14 9.77 -10.36 0.42
CA TYR A 14 8.98 -9.85 -0.70
C TYR A 14 9.82 -9.55 -1.93
N ASP A 15 11.06 -9.08 -1.78
CA ASP A 15 11.97 -8.91 -2.92
C ASP A 15 12.19 -10.23 -3.66
N ALA A 16 12.33 -11.33 -2.92
CA ALA A 16 12.57 -12.65 -3.51
C ALA A 16 11.38 -13.18 -4.33
N ILE A 17 10.15 -12.77 -4.00
CA ILE A 17 8.93 -13.32 -4.62
C ILE A 17 8.14 -12.31 -5.44
N ALA A 18 8.62 -11.08 -5.59
CA ALA A 18 7.84 -9.97 -6.14
C ALA A 18 7.19 -10.29 -7.50
N THR A 19 7.95 -10.81 -8.46
CA THR A 19 7.42 -11.12 -9.80
C THR A 19 6.39 -12.25 -9.74
N VAL A 20 6.68 -13.33 -9.02
CA VAL A 20 5.77 -14.47 -8.89
C VAL A 20 4.50 -14.05 -8.15
N TYR A 21 4.64 -13.26 -7.09
CA TYR A 21 3.51 -12.73 -6.34
C TYR A 21 2.60 -11.88 -7.22
N ALA A 22 3.18 -10.97 -8.02
CA ALA A 22 2.43 -10.11 -8.91
C ALA A 22 1.63 -10.89 -9.95
N GLU A 23 2.22 -11.93 -10.53
CA GLU A 23 1.55 -12.80 -11.49
C GLU A 23 0.44 -13.61 -10.85
N ARG A 24 0.70 -14.23 -9.71
CA ARG A 24 -0.24 -15.09 -9.00
C ARG A 24 -1.50 -14.34 -8.56
N PHE A 25 -1.36 -13.11 -8.10
CA PHE A 25 -2.47 -12.33 -7.54
C PHE A 25 -2.99 -11.25 -8.48
N ARG A 26 -2.59 -11.26 -9.74
CA ARG A 26 -2.98 -10.26 -10.73
C ARG A 26 -4.48 -10.00 -10.79
N ASP A 27 -5.26 -11.05 -10.81
CA ASP A 27 -6.72 -11.00 -10.99
C ASP A 27 -7.49 -11.24 -9.69
N GLU A 28 -6.82 -11.17 -8.54
CA GLU A 28 -7.43 -11.49 -7.25
C GLU A 28 -8.64 -10.61 -6.94
N LEU A 29 -8.54 -9.29 -7.17
CA LEU A 29 -9.66 -8.38 -6.92
C LEU A 29 -10.89 -8.68 -7.79
N ALA A 30 -10.68 -9.09 -9.03
CA ALA A 30 -11.79 -9.46 -9.92
C ALA A 30 -12.60 -10.65 -9.37
N ALA A 31 -11.92 -11.56 -8.67
CA ALA A 31 -12.53 -12.72 -8.06
C ALA A 31 -13.10 -12.48 -6.65
N ARG A 32 -12.92 -11.28 -6.08
CA ARG A 32 -13.28 -10.96 -4.69
C ARG A 32 -14.26 -9.79 -4.61
N PRO A 33 -15.57 -10.04 -4.76
CA PRO A 33 -16.57 -8.96 -4.78
C PRO A 33 -16.67 -8.19 -3.46
N LEU A 34 -16.47 -8.86 -2.30
CA LEU A 34 -16.52 -8.17 -1.01
C LEU A 34 -15.33 -7.24 -0.82
N ASP A 35 -14.14 -7.63 -1.29
CA ASP A 35 -12.96 -6.76 -1.26
C ASP A 35 -13.22 -5.51 -2.12
N ARG A 36 -13.77 -5.68 -3.31
CA ARG A 36 -14.14 -4.54 -4.16
C ARG A 36 -15.16 -3.63 -3.49
N ALA A 37 -16.16 -4.20 -2.82
CA ALA A 37 -17.19 -3.42 -2.11
C ALA A 37 -16.58 -2.61 -0.95
N MET A 38 -15.67 -3.21 -0.19
CA MET A 38 -14.95 -2.52 0.90
C MET A 38 -14.11 -1.36 0.37
N LEU A 39 -13.37 -1.58 -0.71
CA LEU A 39 -12.55 -0.55 -1.33
C LEU A 39 -13.40 0.57 -1.93
N ALA A 40 -14.54 0.25 -2.53
CA ALA A 40 -15.48 1.24 -3.03
C ALA A 40 -16.07 2.09 -1.89
N GLY A 41 -16.40 1.46 -0.77
CA GLY A 41 -16.86 2.17 0.43
C GLY A 41 -15.79 3.12 0.99
N PHE A 42 -14.55 2.66 1.05
CA PHE A 42 -13.41 3.50 1.44
C PHE A 42 -13.28 4.72 0.52
N ALA A 43 -13.34 4.52 -0.80
CA ALA A 43 -13.28 5.61 -1.76
C ALA A 43 -14.40 6.64 -1.55
N GLU A 44 -15.58 6.19 -1.25
CA GLU A 44 -16.74 7.05 -0.98
C GLU A 44 -16.53 7.91 0.28
N LEU A 45 -15.99 7.29 1.35
CA LEU A 45 -15.66 8.00 2.59
C LEU A 45 -14.56 9.05 2.36
N VAL A 46 -13.54 8.75 1.59
CA VAL A 46 -12.47 9.71 1.25
C VAL A 46 -13.04 10.91 0.49
N ARG A 47 -13.89 10.66 -0.51
CA ARG A 47 -14.53 11.73 -1.28
C ARG A 47 -15.43 12.61 -0.41
N ALA A 48 -16.19 12.02 0.51
CA ALA A 48 -17.02 12.75 1.45
C ALA A 48 -16.20 13.61 2.42
N GLY A 49 -14.97 13.19 2.74
CA GLY A 49 -14.05 13.93 3.61
C GLY A 49 -13.23 15.02 2.93
N GLY A 50 -13.42 15.29 1.63
CA GLY A 50 -12.71 16.33 0.90
C GLY A 50 -11.76 15.85 -0.19
N ALA A 51 -11.68 14.54 -0.44
CA ALA A 51 -10.95 13.94 -1.55
C ALA A 51 -9.45 14.31 -1.62
N GLY A 52 -8.75 14.40 -0.49
CA GLY A 52 -7.29 14.60 -0.47
C GLY A 52 -6.52 13.37 -0.97
N PRO A 53 -5.19 13.49 -1.15
CA PRO A 53 -4.36 12.37 -1.60
C PRO A 53 -4.47 11.15 -0.67
N VAL A 54 -4.46 9.95 -1.25
CA VAL A 54 -4.56 8.69 -0.52
C VAL A 54 -3.24 7.93 -0.64
N ALA A 55 -2.72 7.45 0.49
CA ALA A 55 -1.58 6.55 0.52
C ALA A 55 -2.08 5.10 0.67
N ASP A 56 -1.68 4.24 -0.26
CA ASP A 56 -1.84 2.80 -0.18
C ASP A 56 -0.54 2.22 0.40
N VAL A 57 -0.55 1.98 1.71
CA VAL A 57 0.63 1.59 2.49
C VAL A 57 0.77 0.07 2.51
N GLY A 58 1.92 -0.43 2.07
CA GLY A 58 2.11 -1.85 1.80
C GLY A 58 1.46 -2.26 0.49
N CYS A 59 1.62 -1.43 -0.54
CA CYS A 59 0.92 -1.58 -1.82
C CYS A 59 1.32 -2.81 -2.64
N GLY A 60 2.48 -3.41 -2.35
CA GLY A 60 3.00 -4.51 -3.14
C GLY A 60 3.13 -4.16 -4.62
N PRO A 61 2.70 -5.04 -5.54
CA PRO A 61 2.80 -4.79 -6.98
C PRO A 61 1.77 -3.78 -7.52
N GLY A 62 0.99 -3.14 -6.66
CA GLY A 62 0.15 -1.99 -7.03
C GLY A 62 -1.26 -2.29 -7.54
N ARG A 63 -1.75 -3.52 -7.44
CA ARG A 63 -3.09 -3.85 -7.94
C ARG A 63 -4.22 -3.10 -7.23
N VAL A 64 -4.13 -2.95 -5.91
CA VAL A 64 -5.11 -2.19 -5.12
C VAL A 64 -4.96 -0.69 -5.40
N THR A 65 -3.73 -0.20 -5.50
CA THR A 65 -3.45 1.19 -5.90
C THR A 65 -4.13 1.52 -7.23
N ARG A 66 -3.98 0.64 -8.23
CA ARG A 66 -4.63 0.79 -9.54
C ARG A 66 -6.14 0.79 -9.42
N TYR A 67 -6.72 -0.11 -8.62
CA TYR A 67 -8.17 -0.19 -8.42
C TYR A 67 -8.72 1.10 -7.80
N LEU A 68 -8.05 1.65 -6.78
CA LEU A 68 -8.45 2.92 -6.18
C LEU A 68 -8.33 4.09 -7.16
N ASN A 69 -7.29 4.09 -8.00
CA ASN A 69 -7.16 5.09 -9.05
C ASN A 69 -8.33 5.00 -10.05
N ASP A 70 -8.73 3.79 -10.43
CA ASP A 70 -9.87 3.57 -11.33
C ASP A 70 -11.20 4.03 -10.71
N LEU A 71 -11.29 4.04 -9.37
CA LEU A 71 -12.42 4.62 -8.64
C LEU A 71 -12.36 6.15 -8.55
N GLY A 72 -11.34 6.77 -9.10
CA GLY A 72 -11.20 8.23 -9.17
C GLY A 72 -10.48 8.88 -8.00
N LEU A 73 -9.79 8.11 -7.15
CA LEU A 73 -9.01 8.68 -6.05
C LEU A 73 -7.61 9.11 -6.50
N PRO A 74 -7.09 10.25 -5.99
CA PRO A 74 -5.69 10.62 -6.15
C PRO A 74 -4.82 9.77 -5.23
N VAL A 75 -4.43 8.57 -5.68
CA VAL A 75 -3.75 7.57 -4.85
C VAL A 75 -2.30 7.35 -5.29
N PHE A 76 -1.43 7.07 -4.34
CA PHE A 76 -0.07 6.60 -4.58
C PHE A 76 0.24 5.42 -3.66
N GLY A 77 1.17 4.57 -4.09
CA GLY A 77 1.56 3.37 -3.34
C GLY A 77 2.89 3.56 -2.61
N ILE A 78 2.99 2.97 -1.44
CA ILE A 78 4.23 2.88 -0.65
C ILE A 78 4.44 1.42 -0.28
N ASP A 79 5.64 0.90 -0.47
CA ASP A 79 6.00 -0.45 -0.04
C ASP A 79 7.45 -0.51 0.43
N LEU A 80 7.72 -1.38 1.37
CA LEU A 80 9.05 -1.59 1.92
C LEU A 80 9.99 -2.28 0.90
N SER A 81 9.44 -3.07 -0.01
CA SER A 81 10.20 -3.87 -0.98
C SER A 81 10.50 -3.07 -2.25
N PRO A 82 11.78 -2.75 -2.55
CA PRO A 82 12.15 -2.11 -3.81
C PRO A 82 11.75 -2.92 -5.04
N GLU A 83 11.77 -4.25 -4.97
CA GLU A 83 11.38 -5.13 -6.07
C GLU A 83 9.88 -5.08 -6.34
N MET A 84 9.05 -5.03 -5.29
CA MET A 84 7.60 -4.81 -5.43
C MET A 84 7.31 -3.47 -6.12
N ILE A 85 7.99 -2.42 -5.68
CA ILE A 85 7.85 -1.09 -6.27
C ILE A 85 8.31 -1.08 -7.73
N ALA A 86 9.40 -1.79 -8.05
CA ALA A 86 9.86 -1.92 -9.44
C ALA A 86 8.80 -2.60 -10.32
N VAL A 87 8.18 -3.67 -9.83
CA VAL A 87 7.09 -4.36 -10.53
C VAL A 87 5.89 -3.42 -10.71
N ALA A 88 5.50 -2.72 -9.66
CA ALA A 88 4.37 -1.78 -9.70
C ALA A 88 4.60 -0.66 -10.75
N ARG A 89 5.79 -0.09 -10.76
CA ARG A 89 6.15 0.97 -11.72
C ARG A 89 6.13 0.48 -13.18
N ARG A 90 6.57 -0.75 -13.41
CA ARG A 90 6.53 -1.35 -14.77
C ARG A 90 5.11 -1.67 -15.21
N THR A 91 4.28 -2.16 -14.28
CA THR A 91 2.91 -2.58 -14.58
C THR A 91 1.97 -1.39 -14.76
N TYR A 92 2.16 -0.36 -13.93
CA TYR A 92 1.28 0.84 -13.90
C TYR A 92 2.11 2.13 -14.00
N PRO A 93 2.71 2.42 -15.15
CA PRO A 93 3.64 3.55 -15.29
C PRO A 93 3.01 4.92 -15.10
N GLY A 94 1.69 5.02 -15.15
CA GLY A 94 0.96 6.27 -14.88
C GLY A 94 0.70 6.55 -13.41
N LEU A 95 1.03 5.63 -12.51
CA LEU A 95 0.82 5.78 -11.07
C LEU A 95 2.13 6.06 -10.34
N ARG A 96 2.03 6.73 -9.20
CA ARG A 96 3.18 7.02 -8.33
C ARG A 96 3.36 5.91 -7.31
N PHE A 97 4.59 5.39 -7.20
CA PHE A 97 4.98 4.39 -6.20
C PHE A 97 6.30 4.78 -5.57
N GLU A 98 6.43 4.60 -4.26
CA GLU A 98 7.61 4.97 -3.50
C GLU A 98 8.01 3.83 -2.55
N VAL A 99 9.32 3.64 -2.38
CA VAL A 99 9.84 2.74 -1.35
C VAL A 99 9.78 3.45 0.00
N GLY A 100 9.20 2.80 1.00
CA GLY A 100 9.09 3.38 2.34
C GLY A 100 8.50 2.41 3.34
N SER A 101 8.60 2.77 4.63
CA SER A 101 8.07 2.00 5.75
C SER A 101 6.81 2.66 6.32
N MET A 102 5.81 1.85 6.70
CA MET A 102 4.63 2.34 7.41
C MET A 102 4.94 2.84 8.82
N LEU A 103 6.12 2.55 9.35
CA LEU A 103 6.59 3.05 10.65
C LEU A 103 7.27 4.41 10.55
N ALA A 104 7.56 4.87 9.34
CA ALA A 104 8.23 6.15 9.10
C ALA A 104 7.84 6.68 7.72
N LEU A 105 6.61 7.19 7.59
CA LEU A 105 6.09 7.72 6.35
C LEU A 105 6.70 9.10 6.05
N ASP A 106 7.26 9.25 4.86
CA ASP A 106 7.81 10.52 4.38
C ASP A 106 6.69 11.37 3.75
N VAL A 107 5.74 11.77 4.59
CA VAL A 107 4.58 12.58 4.20
C VAL A 107 4.34 13.60 5.31
N PRO A 108 4.06 14.88 4.99
CA PRO A 108 3.70 15.87 5.99
C PRO A 108 2.47 15.46 6.80
N ASP A 109 2.44 15.82 8.09
CA ASP A 109 1.30 15.53 8.95
C ASP A 109 0.01 16.11 8.37
N ALA A 110 -1.09 15.36 8.48
CA ALA A 110 -2.43 15.75 8.03
C ALA A 110 -2.50 16.14 6.54
N ALA A 111 -1.55 15.68 5.71
CA ALA A 111 -1.52 16.00 4.28
C ALA A 111 -2.39 15.06 3.43
N LEU A 112 -2.85 13.94 3.99
CA LEU A 112 -3.57 12.90 3.26
C LEU A 112 -5.07 12.97 3.49
N GLY A 113 -5.85 12.66 2.46
CA GLY A 113 -7.30 12.46 2.54
C GLY A 113 -7.69 11.09 3.07
N GLY A 114 -6.76 10.13 3.02
CA GLY A 114 -6.96 8.79 3.55
C GLY A 114 -5.70 7.95 3.49
N VAL A 115 -5.66 6.92 4.32
CA VAL A 115 -4.59 5.92 4.33
C VAL A 115 -5.24 4.55 4.27
N LEU A 116 -4.79 3.71 3.34
CA LEU A 116 -5.20 2.33 3.24
C LEU A 116 -4.03 1.42 3.59
N ALA A 117 -4.25 0.50 4.52
CA ALA A 117 -3.31 -0.57 4.84
C ALA A 117 -4.01 -1.91 4.58
N TRP A 118 -3.92 -2.40 3.35
CA TRP A 118 -4.63 -3.58 2.88
C TRP A 118 -3.77 -4.83 3.03
N TYR A 119 -4.06 -5.64 4.05
CA TYR A 119 -3.29 -6.84 4.39
C TYR A 119 -1.78 -6.57 4.63
N SER A 120 -1.41 -5.39 5.10
CA SER A 120 0.00 -5.00 5.24
C SER A 120 0.46 -4.85 6.68
N VAL A 121 -0.41 -4.41 7.59
CA VAL A 121 -0.09 -4.26 9.02
C VAL A 121 0.29 -5.59 9.69
N ILE A 122 -0.15 -6.69 9.12
CA ILE A 122 0.15 -8.05 9.61
C ILE A 122 1.66 -8.37 9.68
N HIS A 123 2.49 -7.61 8.97
CA HIS A 123 3.95 -7.80 8.99
C HIS A 123 4.64 -7.02 10.11
N VAL A 124 3.90 -6.17 10.82
CA VAL A 124 4.44 -5.41 11.95
C VAL A 124 4.25 -6.22 13.23
N PRO A 125 5.29 -6.40 14.06
CA PRO A 125 5.15 -7.05 15.36
C PRO A 125 4.09 -6.37 16.21
N ASP A 126 3.30 -7.15 16.95
CA ASP A 126 2.14 -6.65 17.70
C ASP A 126 2.48 -5.47 18.61
N GLU A 127 3.63 -5.53 19.29
CA GLU A 127 4.10 -4.47 20.18
C GLU A 127 4.42 -3.15 19.47
N ARG A 128 4.61 -3.19 18.14
CA ARG A 128 4.93 -2.01 17.32
C ARG A 128 3.77 -1.54 16.43
N VAL A 129 2.67 -2.27 16.41
CA VAL A 129 1.48 -1.86 15.65
C VAL A 129 1.01 -0.43 16.02
N PRO A 130 1.02 0.00 17.30
CA PRO A 130 0.68 1.38 17.63
C PRO A 130 1.54 2.43 16.94
N GLU A 131 2.82 2.14 16.65
CA GLU A 131 3.68 3.07 15.90
C GLU A 131 3.17 3.28 14.47
N ALA A 132 2.74 2.20 13.79
CA ALA A 132 2.16 2.29 12.45
C ALA A 132 0.88 3.14 12.45
N PHE A 133 -0.01 2.92 13.41
CA PHE A 133 -1.23 3.71 13.52
C PHE A 133 -0.95 5.18 13.87
N ALA A 134 0.09 5.46 14.62
CA ALA A 134 0.50 6.84 14.91
C ALA A 134 0.99 7.59 13.66
N GLU A 135 1.57 6.87 12.69
CA GLU A 135 1.97 7.43 11.39
C GLU A 135 0.77 7.73 10.48
N PHE A 136 -0.30 6.95 10.58
CA PHE A 136 -1.50 7.10 9.76
C PHE A 136 -2.35 8.29 10.23
#